data_3823bedd6c99e47fc11f0de278d3ff20
#
_entry.id   3823bedd6c99e47fc11f0de278d3ff20
#
_cell.length_a   1.000
_cell.length_b   1.000
_cell.length_c   1.000
_cell.angle_alpha   90.00
_cell.angle_beta   90.00
_cell.angle_gamma   90.00
#
_symmetry.space_group_name_H-M   'P 1'
#
loop_
_entity.id
_entity.type
_entity.pdbx_description
1 polymer ?
#
loop_
_entity_poly.entity_id
_entity_poly.type
_entity_poly.pdbx_seq_one_letter_code
_entity_poly.pdbx_strand_id
1 'polypeptide(L)'
;MVHQHGFRAKTWYYQWNTLNQLIACFNPEGECWRYTYDAFGRRLSKSKVVDNHPITPPNSPFKNKRIQRVDYLWSGDQMVQETPIYADGTPAYDAQIQWLYQPNEITPTARYQRGKLHYVVTDHQGTPREIFSEKGIVSWAGRLNTWGQMAFWQSHDDYADNDPEYTECHFRFAGQYEDKESGLYYNRFRYYDKDTGQYISPDPIGLLGGFNPYGYVHCPIGWVDPLGLSSLFTGSTFTGPSDITYTVYQQPIDWDLKVNTRDGVKTNLQIVLEDGRSPMVVKNGKYEIVSLHHSKQNGLGPLFELSTPTHEQYRYSNALHPH
;
A
#
# COMPACT_ATOMS: atom_id res chain seq x y z
N MET A 1 8.88 -10.52 16.71
CA MET A 1 10.04 -10.09 15.89
C MET A 1 10.95 -9.24 16.76
N VAL A 2 12.27 -9.41 16.64
CA VAL A 2 13.27 -8.65 17.42
C VAL A 2 14.11 -7.86 16.44
N HIS A 3 14.06 -6.54 16.53
CA HIS A 3 14.90 -5.64 15.75
C HIS A 3 16.00 -5.08 16.65
N GLN A 4 17.23 -5.08 16.19
CA GLN A 4 18.37 -4.54 16.92
C GLN A 4 18.65 -3.12 16.41
N HIS A 5 18.18 -2.11 17.17
CA HIS A 5 18.51 -0.72 16.94
C HIS A 5 19.47 -0.23 18.01
N GLY A 6 20.71 0.03 17.63
CA GLY A 6 21.77 0.43 18.57
C GLY A 6 22.18 -0.68 19.54
N PHE A 7 22.46 -0.34 20.80
CA PHE A 7 22.93 -1.29 21.81
C PHE A 7 21.81 -2.07 22.53
N ARG A 8 20.54 -1.84 22.22
CA ARG A 8 19.41 -2.55 22.86
C ARG A 8 18.48 -3.13 21.79
N ALA A 9 18.23 -4.43 21.91
CA ALA A 9 17.23 -5.11 21.09
C ALA A 9 15.83 -4.59 21.43
N LYS A 10 15.04 -4.24 20.43
CA LYS A 10 13.61 -3.93 20.57
C LYS A 10 12.80 -5.11 20.11
N THR A 11 11.75 -5.47 20.86
CA THR A 11 10.95 -6.66 20.58
C THR A 11 9.50 -6.26 20.36
N TRP A 12 8.92 -6.72 19.25
CA TRP A 12 7.50 -6.65 18.95
C TRP A 12 6.88 -8.03 18.98
N TYR A 13 5.63 -8.13 19.47
CA TYR A 13 4.83 -9.35 19.38
C TYR A 13 3.60 -9.07 18.53
N TYR A 14 3.31 -9.96 17.58
CA TYR A 14 2.20 -9.84 16.65
C TYR A 14 1.24 -11.01 16.81
N GLN A 15 -0.07 -10.71 16.77
CA GLN A 15 -1.12 -11.71 16.72
C GLN A 15 -1.86 -11.64 15.39
N TRP A 16 -2.10 -12.80 14.81
CA TRP A 16 -2.74 -12.97 13.52
C TRP A 16 -4.01 -13.78 13.66
N ASN A 17 -5.02 -13.47 12.82
CA ASN A 17 -6.19 -14.34 12.68
C ASN A 17 -5.90 -15.46 11.65
N THR A 18 -6.90 -16.33 11.44
CA THR A 18 -6.83 -17.47 10.50
C THR A 18 -6.73 -17.02 9.02
N LEU A 19 -7.00 -15.75 8.72
CA LEU A 19 -6.88 -15.15 7.39
C LEU A 19 -5.53 -14.44 7.21
N ASN A 20 -4.55 -14.65 8.10
CA ASN A 20 -3.26 -13.97 8.12
C ASN A 20 -3.35 -12.44 8.22
N GLN A 21 -4.42 -11.90 8.82
CA GLN A 21 -4.54 -10.49 9.11
C GLN A 21 -4.01 -10.19 10.51
N LEU A 22 -3.23 -9.12 10.64
CA LEU A 22 -2.69 -8.67 11.92
C LEU A 22 -3.84 -8.12 12.79
N ILE A 23 -4.13 -8.77 13.91
CA ILE A 23 -5.22 -8.36 14.81
C ILE A 23 -4.73 -7.65 16.07
N ALA A 24 -3.48 -7.87 16.47
CA ALA A 24 -2.86 -7.12 17.56
C ALA A 24 -1.35 -7.00 17.40
N CYS A 25 -0.81 -5.91 17.95
CA CYS A 25 0.61 -5.64 18.07
C CYS A 25 0.92 -5.18 19.49
N PHE A 26 1.99 -5.74 20.07
CA PHE A 26 2.57 -5.29 21.33
C PHE A 26 3.95 -4.71 21.01
N ASN A 27 4.12 -3.42 21.21
CA ASN A 27 5.36 -2.72 20.88
C ASN A 27 6.36 -2.69 22.05
N PRO A 28 7.62 -2.31 21.80
CA PRO A 28 8.65 -2.24 22.85
C PRO A 28 8.37 -1.24 23.95
N GLU A 29 7.50 -0.29 23.70
CA GLU A 29 7.05 0.72 24.66
C GLU A 29 5.98 0.18 25.63
N GLY A 30 5.59 -1.10 25.47
CA GLY A 30 4.57 -1.76 26.31
C GLY A 30 3.13 -1.43 25.90
N GLU A 31 2.94 -0.86 24.72
CA GLU A 31 1.62 -0.56 24.20
C GLU A 31 1.03 -1.75 23.45
N CYS A 32 -0.27 -1.97 23.65
CA CYS A 32 -1.05 -2.92 22.87
C CYS A 32 -1.93 -2.17 21.87
N TRP A 33 -1.84 -2.54 20.60
CA TRP A 33 -2.67 -2.02 19.52
C TRP A 33 -3.50 -3.13 18.91
N ARG A 34 -4.74 -2.81 18.49
CA ARG A 34 -5.65 -3.73 17.82
C ARG A 34 -6.08 -3.18 16.47
N TYR A 35 -6.29 -4.10 15.54
CA TYR A 35 -6.68 -3.80 14.16
C TYR A 35 -7.98 -4.53 13.82
N THR A 36 -8.87 -3.87 13.08
CA THR A 36 -10.12 -4.46 12.59
C THR A 36 -10.20 -4.34 11.08
N TYR A 37 -10.89 -5.28 10.46
CA TYR A 37 -11.00 -5.39 9.01
C TYR A 37 -12.45 -5.61 8.59
N ASP A 38 -12.79 -5.21 7.37
CA ASP A 38 -14.06 -5.56 6.75
C ASP A 38 -14.01 -6.96 6.11
N ALA A 39 -15.14 -7.38 5.53
CA ALA A 39 -15.25 -8.66 4.84
C ALA A 39 -14.35 -8.79 3.60
N PHE A 40 -13.86 -7.66 3.06
CA PHE A 40 -12.94 -7.61 1.94
C PHE A 40 -11.47 -7.57 2.37
N GLY A 41 -11.20 -7.64 3.68
CA GLY A 41 -9.85 -7.57 4.25
C GLY A 41 -9.24 -6.16 4.27
N ARG A 42 -10.04 -5.09 4.05
CA ARG A 42 -9.57 -3.71 4.19
C ARG A 42 -9.58 -3.33 5.66
N ARG A 43 -8.52 -2.70 6.11
CA ARG A 43 -8.40 -2.29 7.51
C ARG A 43 -9.38 -1.16 7.83
N LEU A 44 -10.32 -1.41 8.75
CA LEU A 44 -11.32 -0.44 9.18
C LEU A 44 -10.80 0.46 10.28
N SER A 45 -9.98 -0.07 11.19
CA SER A 45 -9.45 0.74 12.28
C SER A 45 -8.15 0.21 12.85
N LYS A 46 -7.42 1.10 13.54
CA LYS A 46 -6.40 0.76 14.52
C LYS A 46 -6.70 1.47 15.84
N SER A 47 -6.56 0.76 16.96
CA SER A 47 -6.87 1.29 18.28
C SER A 47 -5.83 0.89 19.31
N LYS A 48 -5.43 1.85 20.14
CA LYS A 48 -4.58 1.60 21.30
C LYS A 48 -5.43 1.07 22.45
N VAL A 49 -5.07 -0.09 22.98
CA VAL A 49 -5.68 -0.63 24.20
C VAL A 49 -5.13 0.17 25.38
N VAL A 50 -6.02 0.82 26.10
CA VAL A 50 -5.67 1.53 27.34
C VAL A 50 -6.07 0.63 28.49
N ASP A 51 -5.09 0.20 29.29
CA ASP A 51 -5.39 -0.42 30.57
C ASP A 51 -6.17 0.60 31.42
N ASN A 52 -7.34 0.16 31.88
CA ASN A 52 -8.26 0.99 32.67
C ASN A 52 -7.74 1.32 34.11
N HIS A 53 -6.43 1.27 34.32
CA HIS A 53 -5.86 1.78 35.57
C HIS A 53 -5.87 3.31 35.52
N PRO A 54 -6.62 3.97 36.39
CA PRO A 54 -6.75 5.43 36.39
C PRO A 54 -5.47 6.10 36.94
N ILE A 55 -4.51 6.32 36.02
CA ILE A 55 -3.34 7.19 36.32
C ILE A 55 -3.75 8.67 36.26
N THR A 56 -4.91 8.99 35.68
CA THR A 56 -5.45 10.36 35.63
C THR A 56 -6.68 10.49 36.50
N PRO A 57 -6.82 11.59 37.26
CA PRO A 57 -8.01 11.87 38.05
C PRO A 57 -9.27 11.77 37.19
N PRO A 58 -10.38 11.21 37.72
CA PRO A 58 -11.61 11.01 36.92
C PRO A 58 -12.19 12.30 36.31
N ASN A 59 -11.83 13.45 36.77
CA ASN A 59 -12.33 14.76 36.32
C ASN A 59 -11.32 15.60 35.53
N SER A 60 -10.26 15.00 34.96
CA SER A 60 -9.34 15.77 34.12
C SER A 60 -10.01 16.15 32.79
N PRO A 61 -10.11 17.45 32.44
CA PRO A 61 -10.71 17.90 31.18
C PRO A 61 -9.94 17.45 29.93
N PHE A 62 -8.71 16.96 30.11
CA PHE A 62 -7.85 16.46 29.03
C PHE A 62 -8.02 14.96 28.74
N LYS A 63 -8.73 14.21 29.63
CA LYS A 63 -8.87 12.76 29.50
C LYS A 63 -9.61 12.34 28.22
N ASN A 64 -10.57 13.14 27.79
CA ASN A 64 -11.44 12.85 26.65
C ASN A 64 -10.85 13.26 25.29
N LYS A 65 -9.82 14.11 25.27
CA LYS A 65 -9.20 14.62 24.04
C LYS A 65 -7.98 13.82 23.56
N ARG A 66 -7.67 12.67 24.18
CA ARG A 66 -6.62 11.79 23.71
C ARG A 66 -7.15 10.93 22.58
N ILE A 67 -6.48 10.95 21.44
CA ILE A 67 -6.78 10.04 20.33
C ILE A 67 -6.43 8.62 20.76
N GLN A 68 -7.40 7.72 20.67
CA GLN A 68 -7.27 6.31 21.03
C GLN A 68 -7.41 5.38 19.84
N ARG A 69 -8.12 5.81 18.80
CA ARG A 69 -8.37 5.01 17.60
C ARG A 69 -8.26 5.89 16.35
N VAL A 70 -7.94 5.28 15.24
CA VAL A 70 -8.08 5.87 13.91
C VAL A 70 -8.96 4.95 13.09
N ASP A 71 -10.02 5.51 12.51
CA ASP A 71 -10.92 4.81 11.58
C ASP A 71 -10.55 5.18 10.14
N TYR A 72 -10.64 4.19 9.25
CA TYR A 72 -10.29 4.31 7.83
C TYR A 72 -11.51 4.13 6.95
N LEU A 73 -11.71 5.01 5.98
CA LEU A 73 -12.72 4.86 4.94
C LEU A 73 -12.06 4.50 3.61
N TRP A 74 -12.67 3.58 2.90
CA TRP A 74 -12.15 3.05 1.64
C TRP A 74 -13.11 3.28 0.49
N SER A 75 -12.55 3.58 -0.69
CA SER A 75 -13.22 3.53 -1.98
C SER A 75 -12.50 2.51 -2.86
N GLY A 76 -13.08 1.31 -2.98
CA GLY A 76 -12.35 0.17 -3.54
C GLY A 76 -11.10 -0.14 -2.72
N ASP A 77 -9.92 -0.12 -3.35
CA ASP A 77 -8.63 -0.33 -2.69
C ASP A 77 -7.89 0.97 -2.33
N GLN A 78 -8.53 2.13 -2.52
CA GLN A 78 -8.01 3.43 -2.12
C GLN A 78 -8.51 3.78 -0.72
N MET A 79 -7.61 4.07 0.21
CA MET A 79 -7.92 4.63 1.52
C MET A 79 -8.17 6.13 1.36
N VAL A 80 -9.43 6.54 1.40
CA VAL A 80 -9.82 7.92 1.11
C VAL A 80 -9.92 8.81 2.34
N GLN A 81 -9.93 8.23 3.55
CA GLN A 81 -10.05 9.03 4.77
C GLN A 81 -9.48 8.33 5.99
N GLU A 82 -8.88 9.12 6.85
CA GLU A 82 -8.46 8.76 8.20
C GLU A 82 -9.19 9.66 9.19
N THR A 83 -9.91 9.07 10.14
CA THR A 83 -10.64 9.80 11.17
C THR A 83 -10.11 9.40 12.54
N PRO A 84 -9.34 10.26 13.22
CA PRO A 84 -8.96 10.02 14.60
C PRO A 84 -10.20 10.07 15.52
N ILE A 85 -10.24 9.16 16.50
CA ILE A 85 -11.32 9.04 17.47
C ILE A 85 -10.75 9.26 18.86
N TYR A 86 -11.38 10.13 19.61
CA TYR A 86 -11.02 10.39 21.00
C TYR A 86 -11.39 9.21 21.92
N ALA A 87 -10.84 9.23 23.13
CA ALA A 87 -11.07 8.18 24.13
C ALA A 87 -12.54 8.05 24.57
N ASP A 88 -13.34 9.08 24.39
CA ASP A 88 -14.79 9.07 24.65
C ASP A 88 -15.62 8.53 23.48
N GLY A 89 -14.96 8.13 22.38
CA GLY A 89 -15.60 7.63 21.18
C GLY A 89 -16.02 8.70 20.17
N THR A 90 -15.83 9.98 20.47
CA THR A 90 -16.18 11.06 19.53
C THR A 90 -15.13 11.24 18.43
N PRO A 91 -15.54 11.47 17.17
CA PRO A 91 -14.61 11.74 16.08
C PRO A 91 -13.92 13.11 16.24
N ALA A 92 -12.61 13.13 16.02
CA ALA A 92 -11.82 14.36 15.96
C ALA A 92 -11.83 14.91 14.51
N TYR A 93 -12.95 15.48 14.09
CA TYR A 93 -13.13 15.97 12.71
C TYR A 93 -12.12 17.05 12.31
N ASP A 94 -11.64 17.84 13.24
CA ASP A 94 -10.58 18.84 13.03
C ASP A 94 -9.22 18.20 12.69
N ALA A 95 -9.01 16.95 13.11
CA ALA A 95 -7.80 16.18 12.82
C ALA A 95 -7.99 15.16 11.67
N GLN A 96 -9.19 15.07 11.10
CA GLN A 96 -9.51 14.18 9.98
C GLN A 96 -8.66 14.52 8.76
N ILE A 97 -8.19 13.49 8.07
CA ILE A 97 -7.45 13.60 6.81
C ILE A 97 -8.30 12.98 5.70
N GLN A 98 -8.47 13.71 4.60
CA GLN A 98 -9.03 13.20 3.36
C GLN A 98 -7.92 13.07 2.32
N TRP A 99 -7.84 11.91 1.68
CA TRP A 99 -6.89 11.61 0.62
C TRP A 99 -7.62 11.65 -0.73
N LEU A 100 -7.07 12.43 -1.65
CA LEU A 100 -7.61 12.60 -2.99
C LEU A 100 -6.70 11.86 -3.97
N TYR A 101 -7.33 11.14 -4.89
CA TYR A 101 -6.62 10.32 -5.87
C TYR A 101 -7.01 10.77 -7.28
N GLN A 102 -6.06 10.74 -8.19
CA GLN A 102 -6.39 10.73 -9.61
C GLN A 102 -7.10 9.41 -9.97
N PRO A 103 -7.94 9.39 -11.00
CA PRO A 103 -8.49 8.15 -11.50
C PRO A 103 -7.38 7.12 -11.73
N ASN A 104 -7.57 5.91 -11.17
CA ASN A 104 -6.66 4.77 -11.33
C ASN A 104 -5.32 4.83 -10.58
N GLU A 105 -5.06 5.86 -9.78
CA GLU A 105 -3.88 5.93 -8.93
C GLU A 105 -4.08 5.15 -7.63
N ILE A 106 -3.01 4.52 -7.14
CA ILE A 106 -3.00 3.83 -5.82
C ILE A 106 -2.42 4.74 -4.73
N THR A 107 -1.52 5.63 -5.10
CA THR A 107 -0.99 6.65 -4.21
C THR A 107 -1.81 7.93 -4.33
N PRO A 108 -2.20 8.59 -3.23
CA PRO A 108 -2.94 9.83 -3.29
C PRO A 108 -2.11 10.95 -3.92
N THR A 109 -2.76 11.82 -4.67
CA THR A 109 -2.18 13.02 -5.29
C THR A 109 -2.38 14.27 -4.46
N ALA A 110 -3.30 14.24 -3.51
CA ALA A 110 -3.48 15.35 -2.58
C ALA A 110 -4.01 14.88 -1.22
N ARG A 111 -3.82 15.73 -0.23
CA ARG A 111 -4.23 15.57 1.16
C ARG A 111 -4.97 16.83 1.61
N TYR A 112 -6.17 16.65 2.15
CA TYR A 112 -6.97 17.74 2.70
C TYR A 112 -7.15 17.56 4.20
N GLN A 113 -6.81 18.59 4.99
CA GLN A 113 -6.98 18.59 6.44
C GLN A 113 -7.11 20.04 6.94
N ARG A 114 -8.02 20.31 7.87
CA ARG A 114 -8.19 21.61 8.53
C ARG A 114 -8.38 22.77 7.54
N GLY A 115 -9.10 22.53 6.46
CA GLY A 115 -9.33 23.56 5.44
C GLY A 115 -8.15 23.83 4.51
N LYS A 116 -7.05 23.06 4.61
CA LYS A 116 -5.86 23.21 3.77
C LYS A 116 -5.71 22.02 2.84
N LEU A 117 -5.39 22.32 1.59
CA LEU A 117 -5.04 21.32 0.58
C LEU A 117 -3.51 21.26 0.44
N HIS A 118 -2.99 20.04 0.40
CA HIS A 118 -1.57 19.78 0.14
C HIS A 118 -1.45 18.80 -1.02
N TYR A 119 -0.52 19.06 -1.92
CA TYR A 119 -0.27 18.24 -3.12
C TYR A 119 0.83 17.23 -2.86
N VAL A 120 0.57 15.98 -3.16
CA VAL A 120 1.55 14.89 -3.01
C VAL A 120 2.24 14.67 -4.35
N VAL A 121 3.56 14.77 -4.36
CA VAL A 121 4.39 14.48 -5.52
C VAL A 121 5.05 13.13 -5.31
N THR A 122 4.89 12.25 -6.29
CA THR A 122 5.44 10.90 -6.28
C THR A 122 6.53 10.74 -7.33
N ASP A 123 7.35 9.70 -7.17
CA ASP A 123 8.19 9.23 -8.26
C ASP A 123 7.39 8.41 -9.28
N HIS A 124 8.11 7.89 -10.29
CA HIS A 124 7.51 7.08 -11.36
C HIS A 124 6.87 5.77 -10.88
N GLN A 125 7.16 5.33 -9.67
CA GLN A 125 6.59 4.11 -9.07
C GLN A 125 5.43 4.41 -8.10
N GLY A 126 5.03 5.68 -7.96
CA GLY A 126 3.98 6.08 -7.03
C GLY A 126 4.46 6.21 -5.58
N THR A 127 5.77 6.26 -5.32
CA THR A 127 6.29 6.52 -3.97
C THR A 127 6.28 8.01 -3.69
N PRO A 128 5.63 8.50 -2.60
CA PRO A 128 5.65 9.91 -2.25
C PRO A 128 7.08 10.42 -1.99
N ARG A 129 7.39 11.57 -2.54
CA ARG A 129 8.69 12.24 -2.42
C ARG A 129 8.59 13.55 -1.67
N GLU A 130 7.64 14.38 -2.02
CA GLU A 130 7.36 15.67 -1.38
C GLU A 130 5.86 15.88 -1.22
N ILE A 131 5.49 16.68 -0.22
CA ILE A 131 4.17 17.26 -0.08
C ILE A 131 4.29 18.77 -0.04
N PHE A 132 3.54 19.46 -0.88
CA PHE A 132 3.54 20.92 -1.00
C PHE A 132 2.23 21.51 -0.53
N SER A 133 2.29 22.64 0.17
CA SER A 133 1.13 23.47 0.44
C SER A 133 0.61 24.14 -0.85
N GLU A 134 -0.56 24.73 -0.82
CA GLU A 134 -1.13 25.53 -1.93
C GLU A 134 -0.24 26.72 -2.34
N LYS A 135 0.68 27.13 -1.47
CA LYS A 135 1.66 28.20 -1.72
C LYS A 135 2.94 27.68 -2.36
N GLY A 136 3.04 26.38 -2.63
CA GLY A 136 4.25 25.76 -3.15
C GLY A 136 5.36 25.58 -2.11
N ILE A 137 5.06 25.69 -0.82
CA ILE A 137 6.01 25.45 0.27
C ILE A 137 6.03 23.94 0.57
N VAL A 138 7.23 23.36 0.70
CA VAL A 138 7.42 21.97 1.08
C VAL A 138 6.97 21.78 2.52
N SER A 139 5.91 20.99 2.73
CA SER A 139 5.36 20.66 4.04
C SER A 139 5.85 19.31 4.55
N TRP A 140 6.36 18.46 3.67
CA TRP A 140 6.99 17.18 3.97
C TRP A 140 7.88 16.75 2.82
N ALA A 141 9.00 16.10 3.12
CA ALA A 141 9.85 15.45 2.13
C ALA A 141 10.44 14.16 2.71
N GLY A 142 10.52 13.12 1.88
CA GLY A 142 11.05 11.82 2.29
C GLY A 142 11.70 11.08 1.13
N ARG A 143 12.66 10.23 1.46
CA ARG A 143 13.31 9.32 0.52
C ARG A 143 13.35 7.94 1.16
N LEU A 144 12.94 6.94 0.41
CA LEU A 144 13.09 5.56 0.82
C LEU A 144 14.43 5.02 0.32
N ASN A 145 15.10 4.22 1.14
CA ASN A 145 16.18 3.37 0.64
C ASN A 145 15.59 2.23 -0.23
N THR A 146 16.44 1.38 -0.78
CA THR A 146 16.03 0.28 -1.67
C THR A 146 14.96 -0.63 -1.07
N TRP A 147 14.93 -0.81 0.24
CA TRP A 147 13.99 -1.70 0.94
C TRP A 147 12.91 -0.96 1.72
N GLY A 148 12.72 0.33 1.44
CA GLY A 148 11.59 1.09 1.97
C GLY A 148 11.82 1.72 3.34
N GLN A 149 13.02 1.63 3.92
CA GLN A 149 13.31 2.39 5.13
C GLN A 149 13.35 3.88 4.80
N MET A 150 12.67 4.67 5.62
CA MET A 150 12.61 6.12 5.44
C MET A 150 13.93 6.76 5.85
N ALA A 151 14.61 7.40 4.89
CA ALA A 151 15.64 8.38 5.14
C ALA A 151 14.98 9.76 5.05
N PHE A 152 14.81 10.43 6.18
CA PHE A 152 14.28 11.78 6.18
C PHE A 152 15.29 12.73 5.57
N TRP A 153 14.82 13.57 4.70
CA TRP A 153 15.52 14.82 4.43
C TRP A 153 15.24 15.72 5.64
N GLN A 154 16.22 15.85 6.52
CA GLN A 154 16.15 16.85 7.58
C GLN A 154 16.14 18.20 6.86
N SER A 155 15.06 18.97 7.01
CA SER A 155 15.16 20.41 6.81
C SER A 155 16.26 20.89 7.74
N HIS A 156 17.07 21.85 7.31
CA HIS A 156 18.24 22.34 8.03
C HIS A 156 17.95 22.84 9.46
N ASP A 157 16.68 22.92 9.83
CA ASP A 157 16.23 23.42 11.11
C ASP A 157 15.32 22.35 11.73
N ASP A 158 15.57 22.02 12.99
CA ASP A 158 14.72 21.19 13.86
C ASP A 158 13.28 21.75 14.04
N TYR A 159 12.79 22.53 13.10
CA TYR A 159 11.53 23.26 13.14
C TYR A 159 10.34 22.49 12.56
N ALA A 160 10.53 21.30 12.00
CA ALA A 160 9.45 20.55 11.34
C ALA A 160 8.25 20.33 12.26
N ASP A 161 8.48 20.08 13.55
CA ASP A 161 7.41 19.85 14.52
C ASP A 161 6.65 21.14 14.94
N ASN A 162 7.22 22.30 14.68
CA ASN A 162 6.64 23.62 15.01
C ASN A 162 6.19 24.41 13.78
N ASP A 163 6.42 23.90 12.56
CA ASP A 163 5.96 24.55 11.34
C ASP A 163 4.44 24.34 11.19
N PRO A 164 3.63 25.43 11.16
CA PRO A 164 2.18 25.31 10.94
C PRO A 164 1.79 24.73 9.58
N GLU A 165 2.71 24.67 8.64
CA GLU A 165 2.52 24.03 7.33
C GLU A 165 3.03 22.59 7.30
N TYR A 166 3.71 22.12 8.37
CA TYR A 166 4.17 20.73 8.45
C TYR A 166 3.02 19.73 8.36
N THR A 167 3.23 18.67 7.63
CA THR A 167 2.29 17.57 7.52
C THR A 167 3.02 16.23 7.51
N GLU A 168 2.35 15.17 7.95
CA GLU A 168 2.90 13.82 7.91
C GLU A 168 2.40 13.07 6.68
N CYS A 169 3.27 12.20 6.15
CA CYS A 169 2.91 11.22 5.13
C CYS A 169 3.28 9.82 5.61
N HIS A 170 2.28 8.96 5.71
CA HIS A 170 2.47 7.56 6.08
C HIS A 170 2.52 6.63 4.86
N PHE A 171 2.24 7.10 3.66
CA PHE A 171 2.42 6.31 2.45
C PHE A 171 3.89 6.05 2.17
N ARG A 172 4.20 4.83 1.68
CA ARG A 172 5.55 4.35 1.39
C ARG A 172 5.63 3.91 -0.08
N PHE A 173 6.12 2.74 -0.41
CA PHE A 173 5.95 2.23 -1.77
C PHE A 173 4.47 2.18 -2.15
N ALA A 174 4.15 2.16 -3.45
CA ALA A 174 2.75 2.16 -3.90
C ALA A 174 1.92 1.07 -3.17
N GLY A 175 0.82 1.48 -2.56
CA GLY A 175 -0.06 0.63 -1.77
C GLY A 175 0.34 0.42 -0.30
N GLN A 176 1.53 0.86 0.11
CA GLN A 176 2.01 0.70 1.49
C GLN A 176 1.68 1.91 2.37
N TYR A 177 1.27 1.63 3.59
CA TYR A 177 0.97 2.61 4.63
C TYR A 177 1.70 2.24 5.93
N GLU A 178 2.54 3.13 6.45
CA GLU A 178 3.33 2.90 7.66
C GLU A 178 2.48 2.93 8.91
N ASP A 179 2.68 1.92 9.75
CA ASP A 179 2.18 1.85 11.11
C ASP A 179 3.34 2.00 12.10
N LYS A 180 3.53 3.21 12.63
CA LYS A 180 4.64 3.52 13.55
C LYS A 180 4.65 2.61 14.78
N GLU A 181 3.48 2.27 15.30
CA GLU A 181 3.31 1.42 16.48
C GLU A 181 3.77 -0.02 16.26
N SER A 182 3.56 -0.56 15.06
CA SER A 182 3.95 -1.92 14.72
C SER A 182 5.35 -2.00 14.11
N GLY A 183 5.87 -0.88 13.59
CA GLY A 183 7.10 -0.83 12.81
C GLY A 183 6.96 -1.41 11.40
N LEU A 184 5.75 -1.80 11.00
CA LEU A 184 5.44 -2.45 9.73
C LEU A 184 4.72 -1.50 8.78
N TYR A 185 4.69 -1.88 7.48
CA TYR A 185 3.87 -1.22 6.48
C TYR A 185 2.68 -2.10 6.11
N TYR A 186 1.47 -1.60 6.36
CA TYR A 186 0.24 -2.23 5.91
C TYR A 186 0.15 -2.12 4.38
N ASN A 187 0.10 -3.24 3.70
CA ASN A 187 -0.01 -3.33 2.25
C ASN A 187 -1.22 -4.19 1.87
N ARG A 188 -2.40 -3.67 2.09
CA ARG A 188 -3.70 -4.25 1.75
C ARG A 188 -3.91 -5.68 2.30
N PHE A 189 -3.30 -6.70 1.71
CA PHE A 189 -3.44 -8.10 2.10
C PHE A 189 -2.32 -8.62 3.00
N ARG A 190 -1.19 -7.92 3.06
CA ARG A 190 -0.02 -8.32 3.85
C ARG A 190 0.57 -7.15 4.63
N TYR A 191 1.51 -7.46 5.51
CA TYR A 191 2.31 -6.49 6.22
C TYR A 191 3.78 -6.66 5.83
N TYR A 192 4.38 -5.57 5.41
CA TYR A 192 5.77 -5.51 4.96
C TYR A 192 6.67 -5.03 6.09
N ASP A 193 7.78 -5.72 6.26
CA ASP A 193 8.85 -5.35 7.19
C ASP A 193 10.01 -4.73 6.43
N LYS A 194 10.19 -3.44 6.61
CA LYS A 194 11.24 -2.65 5.95
C LYS A 194 12.66 -3.03 6.39
N ASP A 195 12.82 -3.66 7.56
CA ASP A 195 14.12 -4.01 8.11
C ASP A 195 14.63 -5.33 7.54
N THR A 196 13.73 -6.23 7.16
CA THR A 196 14.05 -7.50 6.49
C THR A 196 13.83 -7.46 4.98
N GLY A 197 13.10 -6.46 4.46
CA GLY A 197 12.76 -6.36 3.04
C GLY A 197 11.73 -7.40 2.59
N GLN A 198 10.90 -7.92 3.51
CA GLN A 198 9.97 -9.02 3.25
C GLN A 198 8.61 -8.78 3.89
N TYR A 199 7.61 -9.49 3.40
CA TYR A 199 6.34 -9.64 4.10
C TYR A 199 6.49 -10.57 5.30
N ILE A 200 5.71 -10.34 6.36
CA ILE A 200 5.75 -11.16 7.57
C ILE A 200 4.59 -12.18 7.65
N SER A 201 3.79 -12.26 6.59
CA SER A 201 2.80 -13.31 6.37
C SER A 201 2.96 -13.90 4.96
N PRO A 202 2.61 -15.19 4.76
CA PRO A 202 2.71 -15.81 3.45
C PRO A 202 1.75 -15.14 2.46
N ASP A 203 2.09 -15.21 1.18
CA ASP A 203 1.26 -14.68 0.11
C ASP A 203 -0.11 -15.39 0.07
N PRO A 204 -1.25 -14.68 0.13
CA PRO A 204 -2.58 -15.29 0.04
C PRO A 204 -2.83 -16.04 -1.27
N ILE A 205 -2.12 -15.67 -2.35
CA ILE A 205 -2.20 -16.38 -3.63
C ILE A 205 -1.13 -17.48 -3.76
N GLY A 206 -0.36 -17.73 -2.71
CA GLY A 206 0.63 -18.79 -2.64
C GLY A 206 1.74 -18.62 -3.66
N LEU A 207 2.17 -19.73 -4.30
CA LEU A 207 3.25 -19.73 -5.28
C LEU A 207 2.95 -18.95 -6.57
N LEU A 208 1.72 -18.51 -6.77
CA LEU A 208 1.38 -17.63 -7.89
C LEU A 208 1.96 -16.23 -7.75
N GLY A 209 2.22 -15.80 -6.51
CA GLY A 209 2.94 -14.56 -6.20
C GLY A 209 4.46 -14.68 -6.30
N GLY A 210 4.99 -15.88 -6.56
CA GLY A 210 6.42 -16.17 -6.64
C GLY A 210 6.85 -17.37 -5.81
N PHE A 211 8.11 -17.83 -5.99
CA PHE A 211 8.65 -18.96 -5.24
C PHE A 211 8.90 -18.64 -3.76
N ASN A 212 9.14 -17.39 -3.42
CA ASN A 212 9.26 -16.95 -2.03
C ASN A 212 7.90 -16.38 -1.56
N PRO A 213 7.13 -17.12 -0.73
CA PRO A 213 5.82 -16.66 -0.28
C PRO A 213 5.88 -15.41 0.62
N TYR A 214 7.06 -15.04 1.10
CA TYR A 214 7.29 -13.84 1.91
C TYR A 214 7.98 -12.72 1.12
N GLY A 215 8.32 -12.98 -0.15
CA GLY A 215 8.99 -11.98 -1.00
C GLY A 215 8.13 -10.74 -1.22
N TYR A 216 8.76 -9.56 -1.14
CA TYR A 216 8.26 -8.34 -1.76
C TYR A 216 8.56 -8.44 -3.26
N VAL A 217 9.17 -7.47 -3.87
CA VAL A 217 9.58 -7.53 -5.27
C VAL A 217 11.07 -7.85 -5.36
N HIS A 218 11.53 -8.43 -6.47
CA HIS A 218 12.96 -8.75 -6.65
C HIS A 218 13.84 -7.50 -6.85
N CYS A 219 13.26 -6.37 -7.29
CA CYS A 219 13.96 -5.11 -7.52
C CYS A 219 13.05 -3.92 -7.17
N PRO A 220 13.07 -3.41 -5.94
CA PRO A 220 12.16 -2.36 -5.48
C PRO A 220 12.33 -0.99 -6.19
N ILE A 221 13.41 -0.80 -6.94
CA ILE A 221 13.62 0.41 -7.74
C ILE A 221 12.97 0.35 -9.12
N GLY A 222 12.45 -0.81 -9.53
CA GLY A 222 11.80 -1.00 -10.82
C GLY A 222 10.47 -1.75 -10.76
N TRP A 223 10.11 -2.27 -9.59
CA TRP A 223 8.94 -3.13 -9.39
C TRP A 223 8.17 -2.70 -8.16
N VAL A 224 6.85 -2.83 -8.21
CA VAL A 224 5.95 -2.53 -7.09
C VAL A 224 4.96 -3.68 -6.87
N ASP A 225 4.51 -3.86 -5.63
CA ASP A 225 3.43 -4.76 -5.26
C ASP A 225 2.32 -3.98 -4.54
N PRO A 226 1.39 -3.38 -5.27
CA PRO A 226 0.43 -2.44 -4.71
C PRO A 226 -0.57 -3.03 -3.73
N LEU A 227 -0.81 -4.33 -3.82
CA LEU A 227 -1.81 -5.03 -3.01
C LEU A 227 -1.21 -6.03 -2.02
N GLY A 228 0.10 -6.24 -2.05
CA GLY A 228 0.71 -7.29 -1.25
C GLY A 228 0.35 -8.70 -1.74
N LEU A 229 0.24 -8.90 -3.07
CA LEU A 229 -0.17 -10.18 -3.68
C LEU A 229 0.82 -10.70 -4.72
N SER A 230 1.81 -9.91 -5.12
CA SER A 230 2.71 -10.30 -6.20
C SER A 230 4.04 -9.60 -6.13
N SER A 231 5.10 -10.36 -6.33
CA SER A 231 6.45 -9.83 -6.54
C SER A 231 6.75 -9.51 -8.01
N LEU A 232 5.73 -9.49 -8.89
CA LEU A 232 5.92 -9.59 -10.33
C LEU A 232 5.46 -8.36 -11.14
N PHE A 233 5.03 -7.26 -10.51
CA PHE A 233 4.55 -6.11 -11.26
C PHE A 233 5.54 -4.96 -11.30
N THR A 234 5.72 -4.35 -12.49
CA THR A 234 6.34 -3.03 -12.66
C THR A 234 5.25 -1.98 -12.84
N GLY A 235 5.41 -0.83 -12.18
CA GLY A 235 4.55 0.33 -12.42
C GLY A 235 4.89 0.98 -13.77
N SER A 236 3.85 1.26 -14.57
CA SER A 236 3.94 1.99 -15.84
C SER A 236 2.71 2.87 -16.01
N THR A 237 2.72 3.79 -16.96
CA THR A 237 1.55 4.59 -17.30
C THR A 237 1.13 4.33 -18.74
N PHE A 238 -0.16 4.27 -18.97
CA PHE A 238 -0.75 4.14 -20.30
C PHE A 238 -1.81 5.23 -20.50
N THR A 239 -1.69 6.00 -21.57
CA THR A 239 -2.71 7.00 -21.96
C THR A 239 -3.56 6.39 -23.08
N GLY A 240 -4.84 6.21 -22.80
CA GLY A 240 -5.80 5.68 -23.77
C GLY A 240 -6.21 6.72 -24.83
N PRO A 241 -6.96 6.28 -25.86
CA PRO A 241 -7.43 7.15 -26.95
C PRO A 241 -8.33 8.31 -26.49
N SER A 242 -8.87 8.26 -25.28
CA SER A 242 -9.70 9.29 -24.66
C SER A 242 -8.90 10.25 -23.77
N ASP A 243 -7.57 10.31 -23.91
CA ASP A 243 -6.63 11.10 -23.11
C ASP A 243 -6.68 10.81 -21.60
N ILE A 244 -7.27 9.69 -21.20
CA ILE A 244 -7.24 9.22 -19.82
C ILE A 244 -5.92 8.45 -19.60
N THR A 245 -5.12 8.90 -18.65
CA THR A 245 -3.89 8.19 -18.24
C THR A 245 -4.21 7.20 -17.11
N TYR A 246 -3.81 5.96 -17.31
CA TYR A 246 -3.98 4.86 -16.38
C TYR A 246 -2.61 4.47 -15.81
N THR A 247 -2.57 4.17 -14.52
CA THR A 247 -1.45 3.40 -13.97
C THR A 247 -1.64 1.93 -14.33
N VAL A 248 -0.64 1.34 -14.97
CA VAL A 248 -0.63 -0.05 -15.40
C VAL A 248 0.42 -0.80 -14.59
N TYR A 249 0.02 -1.85 -13.92
CA TYR A 249 0.91 -2.76 -13.22
C TYR A 249 1.20 -3.97 -14.10
N GLN A 250 2.41 -4.00 -14.64
CA GLN A 250 2.84 -4.96 -15.66
C GLN A 250 3.64 -6.11 -15.03
N GLN A 251 3.30 -7.34 -15.40
CA GLN A 251 4.16 -8.49 -15.11
C GLN A 251 5.31 -8.57 -16.13
N PRO A 252 6.45 -9.23 -15.79
CA PRO A 252 7.54 -9.38 -16.74
C PRO A 252 7.09 -10.22 -17.93
N ILE A 253 7.30 -9.69 -19.12
CA ILE A 253 7.08 -10.38 -20.38
C ILE A 253 8.44 -10.71 -20.98
N ASP A 254 8.69 -11.98 -21.22
CA ASP A 254 9.80 -12.41 -22.07
C ASP A 254 9.42 -12.16 -23.54
N TRP A 255 9.91 -11.07 -24.09
CA TRP A 255 9.62 -10.63 -25.45
C TRP A 255 10.20 -11.57 -26.52
N ASP A 256 11.24 -12.33 -26.18
CA ASP A 256 11.88 -13.32 -27.06
C ASP A 256 11.29 -14.72 -26.90
N LEU A 257 10.34 -14.91 -25.99
CA LEU A 257 9.64 -16.17 -25.79
C LEU A 257 9.00 -16.65 -27.09
N LYS A 258 9.44 -17.81 -27.57
CA LYS A 258 8.91 -18.43 -28.79
C LYS A 258 7.64 -19.20 -28.48
N VAL A 259 6.59 -18.86 -29.20
CA VAL A 259 5.25 -19.44 -29.04
C VAL A 259 4.83 -20.08 -30.38
N ASN A 260 4.31 -21.28 -30.31
CA ASN A 260 3.71 -21.95 -31.49
C ASN A 260 2.33 -21.33 -31.77
N THR A 261 2.20 -20.65 -32.89
CA THR A 261 0.94 -20.07 -33.36
C THR A 261 0.42 -20.88 -34.57
N ARG A 262 -0.77 -20.56 -35.05
CA ARG A 262 -1.32 -21.18 -36.26
C ARG A 262 -0.48 -20.89 -37.53
N ASP A 263 0.21 -19.74 -37.51
CA ASP A 263 1.00 -19.21 -38.62
C ASP A 263 2.51 -19.50 -38.45
N GLY A 264 2.87 -20.42 -37.57
CA GLY A 264 4.24 -20.81 -37.27
C GLY A 264 4.73 -20.36 -35.90
N VAL A 265 6.04 -20.44 -35.65
CA VAL A 265 6.67 -20.03 -34.41
C VAL A 265 6.91 -18.53 -34.46
N LYS A 266 6.33 -17.78 -33.53
CA LYS A 266 6.53 -16.33 -33.36
C LYS A 266 7.03 -16.01 -31.96
N THR A 267 7.79 -14.93 -31.83
CA THR A 267 8.13 -14.37 -30.51
C THR A 267 6.95 -13.57 -29.94
N ASN A 268 6.93 -13.33 -28.62
CA ASN A 268 5.94 -12.45 -28.01
C ASN A 268 5.93 -11.08 -28.66
N LEU A 269 7.10 -10.53 -28.98
CA LEU A 269 7.22 -9.24 -29.67
C LEU A 269 6.49 -9.26 -31.02
N GLN A 270 6.68 -10.32 -31.81
CA GLN A 270 6.02 -10.48 -33.09
C GLN A 270 4.50 -10.67 -32.96
N ILE A 271 4.05 -11.43 -31.95
CA ILE A 271 2.61 -11.62 -31.68
C ILE A 271 1.94 -10.29 -31.38
N VAL A 272 2.59 -9.43 -30.61
CA VAL A 272 2.03 -8.11 -30.25
C VAL A 272 2.08 -7.14 -31.44
N LEU A 273 3.21 -7.03 -32.12
CA LEU A 273 3.40 -6.02 -33.18
C LEU A 273 2.74 -6.40 -34.52
N GLU A 274 2.78 -7.69 -34.89
CA GLU A 274 2.29 -8.13 -36.19
C GLU A 274 0.82 -8.59 -36.13
N ASP A 275 0.45 -9.33 -35.06
CA ASP A 275 -0.88 -9.92 -34.93
C ASP A 275 -1.85 -9.08 -34.10
N GLY A 276 -1.35 -8.05 -33.37
CA GLY A 276 -2.16 -7.24 -32.46
C GLY A 276 -2.75 -8.03 -31.28
N ARG A 277 -2.13 -9.16 -30.93
CA ARG A 277 -2.60 -10.05 -29.85
C ARG A 277 -1.80 -9.83 -28.58
N SER A 278 -2.39 -10.23 -27.45
CA SER A 278 -1.72 -10.20 -26.16
C SER A 278 -0.51 -11.14 -26.09
N PRO A 279 0.57 -10.76 -25.40
CA PRO A 279 1.72 -11.64 -25.20
C PRO A 279 1.35 -12.84 -24.33
N MET A 280 2.22 -13.84 -24.31
CA MET A 280 2.08 -15.04 -23.49
C MET A 280 3.18 -15.13 -22.46
N VAL A 281 2.86 -15.72 -21.31
CA VAL A 281 3.81 -16.10 -20.25
C VAL A 281 3.81 -17.61 -20.07
N VAL A 282 4.89 -18.17 -19.56
CA VAL A 282 4.94 -19.60 -19.23
C VAL A 282 4.75 -19.75 -17.71
N LYS A 283 3.66 -20.41 -17.31
CA LYS A 283 3.40 -20.79 -15.92
C LYS A 283 3.20 -22.30 -15.84
N ASN A 284 3.90 -22.95 -14.92
CA ASN A 284 3.83 -24.40 -14.72
C ASN A 284 4.02 -25.20 -16.04
N GLY A 285 4.91 -24.73 -16.93
CA GLY A 285 5.20 -25.37 -18.23
C GLY A 285 4.10 -25.18 -19.28
N LYS A 286 3.11 -24.32 -19.05
CA LYS A 286 2.05 -24.01 -20.02
C LYS A 286 2.11 -22.55 -20.45
N TYR A 287 1.77 -22.29 -21.71
CA TYR A 287 1.60 -20.94 -22.22
C TYR A 287 0.24 -20.37 -21.79
N GLU A 288 0.26 -19.18 -21.20
CA GLU A 288 -0.93 -18.47 -20.75
C GLU A 288 -0.95 -17.06 -21.36
N ILE A 289 -2.13 -16.65 -21.86
CA ILE A 289 -2.33 -15.32 -22.44
C ILE A 289 -2.39 -14.29 -21.31
N VAL A 290 -1.68 -13.18 -21.50
CA VAL A 290 -1.73 -12.03 -20.58
C VAL A 290 -2.84 -11.09 -21.03
N SER A 291 -3.68 -10.66 -20.10
CA SER A 291 -4.74 -9.69 -20.35
C SER A 291 -4.68 -8.55 -19.34
N LEU A 292 -5.08 -7.36 -19.79
CA LEU A 292 -5.28 -6.21 -18.92
C LEU A 292 -6.61 -6.36 -18.17
N HIS A 293 -6.56 -6.15 -16.87
CA HIS A 293 -7.73 -6.25 -16.01
C HIS A 293 -7.88 -5.00 -15.14
N HIS A 294 -9.09 -4.45 -15.08
CA HIS A 294 -9.42 -3.35 -14.17
C HIS A 294 -9.72 -3.88 -12.77
N SER A 295 -9.03 -3.40 -11.75
CA SER A 295 -9.18 -3.85 -10.36
C SER A 295 -10.59 -3.66 -9.78
N LYS A 296 -11.43 -2.82 -10.39
CA LYS A 296 -12.78 -2.48 -9.91
C LYS A 296 -13.90 -2.93 -10.82
N GLN A 297 -13.62 -3.66 -11.91
CA GLN A 297 -14.60 -3.97 -12.96
C GLN A 297 -15.33 -2.75 -13.56
N ASN A 298 -14.89 -1.55 -13.24
CA ASN A 298 -15.35 -0.31 -13.84
C ASN A 298 -14.18 0.32 -14.58
N GLY A 299 -14.41 1.04 -15.65
CA GLY A 299 -13.39 1.65 -16.48
C GLY A 299 -12.51 2.72 -15.78
N LEU A 300 -12.52 2.80 -14.46
CA LEU A 300 -11.86 3.83 -13.64
C LEU A 300 -10.82 3.26 -12.66
N GLY A 301 -10.60 1.94 -12.58
CA GLY A 301 -9.58 1.33 -11.72
C GLY A 301 -8.20 1.20 -12.39
N PRO A 302 -7.11 1.07 -11.61
CA PRO A 302 -5.81 0.75 -12.18
C PRO A 302 -5.87 -0.55 -12.95
N LEU A 303 -5.03 -0.67 -13.99
CA LEU A 303 -4.95 -1.83 -14.85
C LEU A 303 -3.85 -2.79 -14.35
N PHE A 304 -4.15 -4.07 -14.36
CA PHE A 304 -3.20 -5.13 -14.02
C PHE A 304 -3.05 -6.09 -15.20
N GLU A 305 -1.83 -6.46 -15.54
CA GLU A 305 -1.55 -7.54 -16.47
C GLU A 305 -1.61 -8.87 -15.72
N LEU A 306 -2.61 -9.67 -16.02
CA LEU A 306 -2.82 -10.99 -15.43
C LEU A 306 -2.90 -12.05 -16.52
N SER A 307 -2.35 -13.25 -16.26
CA SER A 307 -2.65 -14.37 -17.13
C SER A 307 -4.11 -14.80 -16.98
N THR A 308 -4.75 -15.19 -18.08
CA THR A 308 -6.17 -15.57 -18.12
C THR A 308 -6.55 -16.63 -17.05
N PRO A 309 -5.80 -17.74 -16.89
CA PRO A 309 -6.09 -18.70 -15.83
C PRO A 309 -5.95 -18.12 -14.42
N THR A 310 -4.98 -17.23 -14.17
CA THR A 310 -4.85 -16.53 -12.88
C THR A 310 -6.09 -15.69 -12.62
N HIS A 311 -6.55 -14.94 -13.61
CA HIS A 311 -7.77 -14.15 -13.51
C HIS A 311 -9.00 -15.04 -13.25
N GLU A 312 -9.17 -16.14 -13.95
CA GLU A 312 -10.30 -17.05 -13.76
C GLU A 312 -10.28 -17.77 -12.43
N GLN A 313 -9.11 -18.23 -11.98
CA GLN A 313 -8.95 -18.90 -10.68
C GLN A 313 -9.37 -18.01 -9.51
N TYR A 314 -9.09 -16.70 -9.59
CA TYR A 314 -9.43 -15.72 -8.56
C TYR A 314 -10.63 -14.85 -8.91
N ARG A 315 -11.42 -15.25 -9.92
CA ARG A 315 -12.60 -14.52 -10.40
C ARG A 315 -13.59 -14.15 -9.30
N TYR A 316 -13.70 -14.97 -8.27
CA TYR A 316 -14.57 -14.76 -7.12
C TYR A 316 -13.81 -14.31 -5.87
N SER A 317 -12.50 -14.05 -5.97
CA SER A 317 -11.74 -13.52 -4.86
C SER A 317 -12.00 -12.02 -4.71
N ASN A 318 -12.22 -11.58 -3.47
CA ASN A 318 -12.38 -10.16 -3.16
C ASN A 318 -11.15 -9.31 -3.52
N ALA A 319 -10.02 -9.96 -3.79
CA ALA A 319 -8.78 -9.28 -4.23
C ALA A 319 -8.88 -8.72 -5.64
N LEU A 320 -9.46 -9.49 -6.57
CA LEU A 320 -9.58 -9.08 -7.98
C LEU A 320 -10.98 -8.51 -8.30
N HIS A 321 -12.00 -9.01 -7.64
CA HIS A 321 -13.40 -8.67 -7.89
C HIS A 321 -14.13 -8.42 -6.57
N PRO A 322 -13.97 -7.26 -5.93
CA PRO A 322 -14.78 -6.90 -4.78
C PRO A 322 -16.25 -6.78 -5.22
N HIS A 323 -17.10 -7.61 -4.66
CA HIS A 323 -18.56 -7.59 -4.86
C HIS A 323 -19.18 -6.45 -4.08
#